data_8d9dd1e2ca089819f3aae8225c4244c4
#
_entry.id   8d9dd1e2ca089819f3aae8225c4244c4
#
_cell.length_a   1.000
_cell.length_b   1.000
_cell.length_c   1.000
_cell.angle_alpha   90.00
_cell.angle_beta   90.00
_cell.angle_gamma   90.00
#
_symmetry.space_group_name_H-M   'P 1'
#
loop_
_entity.id
_entity.type
_entity.pdbx_description
1 polymer ?
#
loop_
_entity_poly.entity_id
_entity_poly.type
_entity_poly.pdbx_seq_one_letter_code
_entity_poly.pdbx_strand_id
1 'polypeptide(L)'
;QNEKLKEANTQAAVRAGHSSTSGRNYGDSGKIILVFSPKGGSGSTTLTTNLGVALHSEETPVVVVDGKLQFGDLSFFYNQQGPNNVTDLAPRGNELDHQVVEEVLVVHESSGVSILSAPPQLERSEEVSGVEFSQILKYLRRMFSYIIIDTGSNLDEVTLAGIDIADLIVLITTQDIPAIKNVRLFMNLTDLLGVDRNQILFLLNKFDKRRSINADRIGDITKQTVMGTIPVDEKFVIPAMDRGIPFIIENPSNSVSKAVFKFAEVLKERIAENDQVEEFELEN
;
A
#
# COMPACT_ATOMS: atom_id res chain seq x y z
N GLN A 1 -36.15 34.74 2.94
CA GLN A 1 -34.68 34.99 3.03
C GLN A 1 -33.88 33.75 3.48
N ASN A 2 -34.45 32.92 4.36
CA ASN A 2 -33.76 31.69 4.85
C ASN A 2 -33.71 30.52 3.85
N GLU A 3 -34.66 30.43 2.90
CA GLU A 3 -34.64 29.37 1.87
C GLU A 3 -33.57 29.64 0.80
N LYS A 4 -33.40 30.87 0.37
CA LYS A 4 -32.33 31.22 -0.59
C LYS A 4 -30.90 31.05 -0.05
N LEU A 5 -30.72 31.17 1.28
CA LEU A 5 -29.46 30.89 1.95
C LEU A 5 -29.16 29.39 2.08
N LYS A 6 -30.21 28.55 2.22
CA LYS A 6 -30.07 27.09 2.21
C LYS A 6 -29.74 26.55 0.82
N GLU A 7 -30.41 27.08 -0.23
CA GLU A 7 -30.12 26.68 -1.61
C GLU A 7 -28.72 27.12 -2.07
N ALA A 8 -28.26 28.33 -1.65
CA ALA A 8 -26.89 28.79 -1.95
C ALA A 8 -25.82 27.96 -1.24
N ASN A 9 -26.05 27.54 0.01
CA ASN A 9 -25.14 26.65 0.74
C ASN A 9 -25.12 25.22 0.18
N THR A 10 -26.25 24.70 -0.29
CA THR A 10 -26.34 23.39 -0.92
C THR A 10 -25.62 23.38 -2.28
N GLN A 11 -25.76 24.46 -3.07
CA GLN A 11 -25.02 24.60 -4.34
C GLN A 11 -23.52 24.86 -4.17
N ALA A 12 -23.11 25.51 -3.07
CA ALA A 12 -21.69 25.67 -2.73
C ALA A 12 -21.06 24.36 -2.26
N ALA A 13 -21.78 23.54 -1.49
CA ALA A 13 -21.32 22.22 -1.06
C ALA A 13 -21.20 21.22 -2.22
N VAL A 14 -22.12 21.28 -3.20
CA VAL A 14 -22.03 20.45 -4.43
C VAL A 14 -20.91 20.92 -5.36
N ARG A 15 -20.52 22.21 -5.33
CA ARG A 15 -19.38 22.71 -6.12
C ARG A 15 -18.02 22.48 -5.45
N ALA A 16 -17.95 22.31 -4.14
CA ALA A 16 -16.71 21.99 -3.41
C ALA A 16 -16.34 20.49 -3.47
N GLY A 17 -17.29 19.62 -3.85
CA GLY A 17 -17.06 18.17 -3.98
C GLY A 17 -16.50 17.72 -5.33
N HIS A 18 -16.30 18.62 -6.28
CA HIS A 18 -15.68 18.32 -7.57
C HIS A 18 -14.48 19.24 -7.80
N SER A 19 -13.46 19.13 -6.96
CA SER A 19 -12.12 19.43 -7.44
C SER A 19 -11.75 18.28 -8.37
N SER A 20 -12.09 18.42 -9.65
CA SER A 20 -11.51 17.61 -10.69
C SER A 20 -9.99 17.67 -10.53
N THR A 21 -9.40 16.61 -10.04
CA THR A 21 -8.01 16.30 -10.30
C THR A 21 -7.91 16.28 -11.81
N SER A 22 -7.53 17.44 -12.40
CA SER A 22 -7.20 17.53 -13.81
C SER A 22 -6.20 16.42 -14.06
N GLY A 23 -6.59 15.43 -14.88
CA GLY A 23 -5.83 14.20 -15.09
C GLY A 23 -4.38 14.51 -15.46
N ARG A 24 -3.51 14.59 -14.47
CA ARG A 24 -2.08 14.53 -14.69
C ARG A 24 -1.81 13.11 -15.13
N ASN A 25 -1.55 12.96 -16.41
CA ASN A 25 -1.07 11.69 -16.94
C ASN A 25 0.40 11.56 -16.52
N TYR A 26 0.68 10.76 -15.50
CA TYR A 26 2.03 10.49 -15.03
C TYR A 26 2.83 9.61 -16.02
N GLY A 27 2.25 9.24 -17.15
CA GLY A 27 2.83 8.27 -18.08
C GLY A 27 2.93 6.90 -17.41
N ASP A 28 4.00 6.17 -17.66
CA ASP A 28 4.29 4.90 -16.96
C ASP A 28 5.24 5.11 -15.76
N SER A 29 5.26 6.32 -15.16
CA SER A 29 6.21 6.73 -14.12
C SER A 29 5.77 6.43 -12.68
N GLY A 30 4.51 6.08 -12.44
CA GLY A 30 4.03 5.71 -11.11
C GLY A 30 4.74 4.45 -10.57
N LYS A 31 4.98 4.40 -9.25
CA LYS A 31 5.73 3.30 -8.60
C LYS A 31 4.81 2.34 -7.88
N ILE A 32 4.96 1.07 -8.19
CA ILE A 32 4.22 -0.03 -7.55
C ILE A 32 5.02 -0.54 -6.36
N ILE A 33 4.42 -0.46 -5.18
CA ILE A 33 5.00 -0.88 -3.91
C ILE A 33 4.16 -2.03 -3.35
N LEU A 34 4.72 -3.21 -3.29
CA LEU A 34 4.04 -4.36 -2.72
C LEU A 34 4.42 -4.52 -1.23
N VAL A 35 3.43 -4.56 -0.35
CA VAL A 35 3.64 -4.80 1.08
C VAL A 35 3.31 -6.26 1.38
N PHE A 36 4.31 -7.01 1.80
CA PHE A 36 4.21 -8.45 2.03
C PHE A 36 4.78 -8.87 3.38
N SER A 37 4.13 -9.83 4.02
CA SER A 37 4.68 -10.54 5.18
C SER A 37 4.33 -12.02 5.09
N PRO A 38 5.33 -12.93 5.11
CA PRO A 38 5.08 -14.38 5.05
C PRO A 38 4.52 -14.94 6.37
N LYS A 39 4.00 -14.07 7.25
CA LYS A 39 3.34 -14.43 8.49
C LYS A 39 2.16 -13.49 8.76
N GLY A 40 0.97 -14.07 8.90
CA GLY A 40 -0.23 -13.32 9.29
C GLY A 40 -0.07 -12.59 10.64
N GLY A 41 -0.74 -11.45 10.78
CA GLY A 41 -0.71 -10.64 12.00
C GLY A 41 0.57 -9.81 12.21
N SER A 42 1.46 -9.74 11.21
CA SER A 42 2.68 -8.91 11.25
C SER A 42 2.40 -7.42 11.10
N GLY A 43 1.16 -7.03 10.76
CA GLY A 43 0.72 -5.64 10.62
C GLY A 43 0.90 -5.07 9.22
N SER A 44 0.86 -5.90 8.16
CA SER A 44 0.94 -5.45 6.77
C SER A 44 -0.13 -4.41 6.43
N THR A 45 -1.42 -4.73 6.61
CA THR A 45 -2.53 -3.81 6.32
C THR A 45 -2.42 -2.50 7.11
N THR A 46 -2.09 -2.59 8.40
CA THR A 46 -1.87 -1.40 9.25
C THR A 46 -0.76 -0.52 8.70
N LEU A 47 0.35 -1.12 8.27
CA LEU A 47 1.47 -0.37 7.69
C LEU A 47 1.09 0.20 6.32
N THR A 48 0.49 -0.61 5.45
CA THR A 48 0.03 -0.19 4.11
C THR A 48 -0.85 1.04 4.18
N THR A 49 -1.86 1.02 5.07
CA THR A 49 -2.77 2.13 5.30
C THR A 49 -2.04 3.41 5.70
N ASN A 50 -1.11 3.30 6.65
CA ASN A 50 -0.39 4.45 7.16
C ASN A 50 0.72 4.93 6.20
N LEU A 51 1.36 4.04 5.44
CA LEU A 51 2.28 4.41 4.36
C LEU A 51 1.56 5.16 3.24
N GLY A 52 0.34 4.73 2.88
CA GLY A 52 -0.48 5.44 1.90
C GLY A 52 -0.66 6.91 2.27
N VAL A 53 -1.01 7.17 3.53
CA VAL A 53 -1.15 8.54 4.04
C VAL A 53 0.19 9.27 4.13
N ALA A 54 1.27 8.59 4.54
CA ALA A 54 2.60 9.21 4.68
C ALA A 54 3.22 9.64 3.35
N LEU A 55 2.89 8.93 2.26
CA LEU A 55 3.41 9.19 0.92
C LEU A 55 2.54 10.16 0.12
N HIS A 56 1.27 10.33 0.53
CA HIS A 56 0.32 11.16 -0.20
C HIS A 56 0.57 12.66 -0.02
N SER A 57 0.46 13.40 -1.10
CA SER A 57 0.32 14.86 -1.15
C SER A 57 -0.48 15.27 -2.39
N GLU A 58 -0.81 16.55 -2.53
CA GLU A 58 -1.48 17.06 -3.74
C GLU A 58 -0.64 16.84 -5.02
N GLU A 59 0.68 16.79 -4.89
CA GLU A 59 1.62 16.57 -6.00
C GLU A 59 1.93 15.09 -6.24
N THR A 60 1.76 14.26 -5.22
CA THR A 60 2.04 12.82 -5.24
C THR A 60 0.80 12.02 -4.86
N PRO A 61 -0.18 11.87 -5.77
CA PRO A 61 -1.38 11.09 -5.50
C PRO A 61 -1.03 9.61 -5.27
N VAL A 62 -1.71 9.02 -4.29
CA VAL A 62 -1.51 7.64 -3.87
C VAL A 62 -2.80 6.86 -3.98
N VAL A 63 -2.72 5.64 -4.51
CA VAL A 63 -3.77 4.64 -4.40
C VAL A 63 -3.28 3.45 -3.58
N VAL A 64 -4.12 2.99 -2.66
CA VAL A 64 -3.89 1.77 -1.90
C VAL A 64 -4.83 0.70 -2.43
N VAL A 65 -4.27 -0.45 -2.79
CA VAL A 65 -4.98 -1.56 -3.44
C VAL A 65 -5.04 -2.76 -2.49
N ASP A 66 -6.23 -3.28 -2.26
CA ASP A 66 -6.41 -4.51 -1.50
C ASP A 66 -6.13 -5.74 -2.39
N GLY A 67 -4.94 -6.30 -2.26
CA GLY A 67 -4.53 -7.53 -2.93
C GLY A 67 -4.94 -8.81 -2.21
N LYS A 68 -5.57 -8.71 -1.02
CA LYS A 68 -6.18 -9.83 -0.33
C LYS A 68 -7.61 -10.02 -0.82
N LEU A 69 -7.78 -10.57 -2.00
CA LEU A 69 -9.10 -10.71 -2.62
C LEU A 69 -10.05 -11.58 -1.80
N GLN A 70 -9.51 -12.55 -1.07
CA GLN A 70 -10.26 -13.27 -0.04
C GLN A 70 -10.01 -12.62 1.32
N PHE A 71 -11.07 -12.25 2.03
CA PHE A 71 -11.01 -11.63 3.35
C PHE A 71 -10.25 -10.28 3.38
N GLY A 72 -10.35 -9.49 2.29
CA GLY A 72 -9.78 -8.14 2.25
C GLY A 72 -10.46 -7.23 3.27
N ASP A 73 -9.64 -6.48 3.98
CA ASP A 73 -10.08 -5.64 5.10
C ASP A 73 -9.55 -4.20 5.02
N LEU A 74 -8.86 -3.85 3.93
CA LEU A 74 -8.22 -2.55 3.77
C LEU A 74 -9.18 -1.35 3.91
N SER A 75 -10.38 -1.45 3.33
CA SER A 75 -11.40 -0.41 3.39
C SER A 75 -11.86 -0.08 4.82
N PHE A 76 -11.85 -1.07 5.71
CA PHE A 76 -12.20 -0.87 7.12
C PHE A 76 -11.13 -0.05 7.87
N PHE A 77 -9.86 -0.14 7.48
CA PHE A 77 -8.78 0.65 8.06
C PHE A 77 -8.84 2.14 7.70
N TYR A 78 -9.66 2.50 6.73
CA TYR A 78 -9.97 3.88 6.36
C TYR A 78 -11.40 4.29 6.76
N ASN A 79 -12.16 3.38 7.37
CA ASN A 79 -13.61 3.54 7.61
C ASN A 79 -14.36 4.00 6.35
N GLN A 80 -13.96 3.49 5.19
CA GLN A 80 -14.53 3.82 3.89
C GLN A 80 -14.99 2.54 3.19
N GLN A 81 -16.23 2.54 2.74
CA GLN A 81 -16.81 1.44 1.99
C GLN A 81 -17.52 2.01 0.76
N GLY A 82 -17.21 1.45 -0.39
CA GLY A 82 -17.85 1.81 -1.67
C GLY A 82 -18.67 0.64 -2.23
N PRO A 83 -19.55 0.90 -3.17
CA PRO A 83 -20.30 -0.15 -3.87
C PRO A 83 -19.44 -0.94 -4.85
N ASN A 84 -18.37 -0.33 -5.35
CA ASN A 84 -17.48 -0.86 -6.36
C ASN A 84 -16.16 -1.36 -5.76
N ASN A 85 -15.50 -2.27 -6.45
CA ASN A 85 -14.26 -2.91 -6.01
C ASN A 85 -13.45 -3.43 -7.20
N VAL A 86 -12.34 -4.12 -6.95
CA VAL A 86 -11.41 -4.61 -7.99
C VAL A 86 -12.08 -5.48 -9.06
N THR A 87 -13.14 -6.24 -8.72
CA THR A 87 -13.83 -7.10 -9.70
C THR A 87 -14.62 -6.29 -10.74
N ASP A 88 -14.90 -5.02 -10.50
CA ASP A 88 -15.57 -4.14 -11.45
C ASP A 88 -14.60 -3.63 -12.52
N LEU A 89 -13.28 -3.71 -12.26
CA LEU A 89 -12.21 -3.38 -13.20
C LEU A 89 -11.66 -4.60 -13.95
N ALA A 90 -11.57 -5.77 -13.31
CA ALA A 90 -10.92 -6.96 -13.84
C ALA A 90 -11.43 -7.39 -15.23
N PRO A 91 -12.76 -7.47 -15.50
CA PRO A 91 -13.26 -7.91 -16.80
C PRO A 91 -12.94 -6.93 -17.96
N ARG A 92 -12.54 -5.69 -17.63
CA ARG A 92 -12.29 -4.63 -18.63
C ARG A 92 -10.87 -4.67 -19.18
N GLY A 93 -9.92 -5.25 -18.45
CA GLY A 93 -8.55 -5.50 -18.91
C GLY A 93 -7.92 -4.30 -19.64
N ASN A 94 -7.73 -4.43 -20.96
CA ASN A 94 -7.14 -3.38 -21.80
C ASN A 94 -8.10 -2.23 -22.17
N GLU A 95 -9.37 -2.32 -21.81
CA GLU A 95 -10.41 -1.30 -22.07
C GLU A 95 -10.64 -0.37 -20.86
N LEU A 96 -9.71 -0.39 -19.89
CA LEU A 96 -9.74 0.54 -18.77
C LEU A 96 -9.55 1.98 -19.25
N ASP A 97 -10.42 2.87 -18.80
CA ASP A 97 -10.28 4.31 -18.99
C ASP A 97 -10.30 5.05 -17.64
N HIS A 98 -9.93 6.31 -17.66
CA HIS A 98 -9.78 7.13 -16.46
C HIS A 98 -11.09 7.26 -15.68
N GLN A 99 -12.20 7.48 -16.38
CA GLN A 99 -13.51 7.68 -15.76
C GLN A 99 -13.98 6.40 -15.06
N VAL A 100 -13.82 5.25 -15.72
CA VAL A 100 -14.18 3.94 -15.16
C VAL A 100 -13.39 3.66 -13.89
N VAL A 101 -12.08 3.95 -13.87
CA VAL A 101 -11.27 3.72 -12.67
C VAL A 101 -11.66 4.69 -11.55
N GLU A 102 -11.89 5.97 -11.85
CA GLU A 102 -12.34 6.96 -10.85
C GLU A 102 -13.69 6.58 -10.21
N GLU A 103 -14.63 6.01 -10.98
CA GLU A 103 -15.95 5.57 -10.48
C GLU A 103 -15.85 4.38 -9.51
N VAL A 104 -14.76 3.60 -9.59
CA VAL A 104 -14.53 2.43 -8.73
C VAL A 104 -13.75 2.79 -7.46
N LEU A 105 -12.86 3.77 -7.56
CA LEU A 105 -12.03 4.17 -6.43
C LEU A 105 -12.84 4.94 -5.38
N VAL A 106 -12.52 4.69 -4.10
CA VAL A 106 -13.04 5.47 -2.98
C VAL A 106 -11.95 6.38 -2.45
N VAL A 107 -12.20 7.68 -2.34
CA VAL A 107 -11.23 8.63 -1.80
C VAL A 107 -11.48 8.80 -0.30
N HIS A 108 -10.44 8.60 0.51
CA HIS A 108 -10.48 8.88 1.94
C HIS A 108 -10.40 10.39 2.18
N GLU A 109 -11.51 11.00 2.60
CA GLU A 109 -11.65 12.47 2.70
C GLU A 109 -10.57 13.14 3.56
N SER A 110 -10.18 12.51 4.67
CA SER A 110 -9.22 13.11 5.60
C SER A 110 -7.77 13.08 5.13
N SER A 111 -7.41 12.20 4.19
CA SER A 111 -6.03 12.05 3.70
C SER A 111 -5.86 12.27 2.21
N GLY A 112 -6.91 12.22 1.41
CA GLY A 112 -6.84 12.27 -0.05
C GLY A 112 -6.40 10.95 -0.71
N VAL A 113 -6.08 9.92 0.06
CA VAL A 113 -5.67 8.61 -0.46
C VAL A 113 -6.84 7.93 -1.18
N SER A 114 -6.61 7.44 -2.39
CA SER A 114 -7.56 6.62 -3.13
C SER A 114 -7.44 5.15 -2.71
N ILE A 115 -8.56 4.44 -2.66
CA ILE A 115 -8.65 3.06 -2.19
C ILE A 115 -9.32 2.22 -3.27
N LEU A 116 -8.67 1.12 -3.67
CA LEU A 116 -9.27 0.06 -4.46
C LEU A 116 -9.50 -1.16 -3.56
N SER A 117 -10.75 -1.41 -3.22
CA SER A 117 -11.14 -2.45 -2.27
C SER A 117 -11.19 -3.84 -2.91
N ALA A 118 -10.99 -4.88 -2.10
CA ALA A 118 -11.33 -6.25 -2.45
C ALA A 118 -12.86 -6.46 -2.51
N PRO A 119 -13.33 -7.50 -3.20
CA PRO A 119 -14.76 -7.80 -3.23
C PRO A 119 -15.28 -8.22 -1.85
N PRO A 120 -16.50 -7.80 -1.47
CA PRO A 120 -17.09 -8.16 -0.18
C PRO A 120 -17.58 -9.62 -0.12
N GLN A 121 -17.72 -10.27 -1.27
CA GLN A 121 -18.16 -11.67 -1.38
C GLN A 121 -16.98 -12.55 -1.78
N LEU A 122 -16.77 -13.64 -1.02
CA LEU A 122 -15.66 -14.58 -1.25
C LEU A 122 -15.68 -15.19 -2.64
N GLU A 123 -16.86 -15.50 -3.15
CA GLU A 123 -17.06 -16.13 -4.46
C GLU A 123 -16.53 -15.24 -5.59
N ARG A 124 -16.61 -13.92 -5.41
CA ARG A 124 -16.12 -12.96 -6.40
C ARG A 124 -14.60 -12.81 -6.41
N SER A 125 -13.90 -13.29 -5.40
CA SER A 125 -12.44 -13.22 -5.37
C SER A 125 -11.78 -14.00 -6.52
N GLU A 126 -12.44 -15.04 -7.02
CA GLU A 126 -11.98 -15.84 -8.15
C GLU A 126 -12.24 -15.19 -9.52
N GLU A 127 -12.98 -14.07 -9.56
CA GLU A 127 -13.24 -13.29 -10.78
C GLU A 127 -12.02 -12.45 -11.22
N VAL A 128 -10.96 -12.39 -10.40
CA VAL A 128 -9.74 -11.61 -10.68
C VAL A 128 -8.54 -12.53 -10.73
N SER A 129 -8.05 -12.80 -11.93
CA SER A 129 -6.79 -13.52 -12.15
C SER A 129 -5.58 -12.62 -11.89
N GLY A 130 -4.40 -13.21 -11.71
CA GLY A 130 -3.15 -12.46 -11.60
C GLY A 130 -2.85 -11.59 -12.83
N VAL A 131 -3.24 -12.04 -14.02
CA VAL A 131 -3.09 -11.28 -15.27
C VAL A 131 -3.94 -10.02 -15.26
N GLU A 132 -5.23 -10.12 -14.92
CA GLU A 132 -6.14 -8.98 -14.83
C GLU A 132 -5.70 -8.02 -13.73
N PHE A 133 -5.27 -8.53 -12.58
CA PHE A 133 -4.73 -7.72 -11.50
C PHE A 133 -3.50 -6.92 -11.95
N SER A 134 -2.55 -7.56 -12.65
CA SER A 134 -1.40 -6.88 -13.26
C SER A 134 -1.82 -5.77 -14.23
N GLN A 135 -2.84 -5.99 -15.05
CA GLN A 135 -3.33 -4.98 -16.00
C GLN A 135 -3.93 -3.77 -15.26
N ILE A 136 -4.70 -3.99 -14.20
CA ILE A 136 -5.23 -2.92 -13.35
C ILE A 136 -4.08 -2.10 -12.76
N LEU A 137 -3.07 -2.75 -12.16
CA LEU A 137 -1.94 -2.07 -11.55
C LEU A 137 -1.13 -1.26 -12.57
N LYS A 138 -0.89 -1.80 -13.77
CA LYS A 138 -0.25 -1.08 -14.88
C LYS A 138 -1.06 0.13 -15.32
N TYR A 139 -2.39 0.06 -15.27
CA TYR A 139 -3.23 1.21 -15.57
C TYR A 139 -3.14 2.27 -14.46
N LEU A 140 -3.22 1.87 -13.18
CA LEU A 140 -3.10 2.76 -12.03
C LEU A 140 -1.75 3.52 -12.01
N ARG A 141 -0.68 2.92 -12.53
CA ARG A 141 0.64 3.55 -12.68
C ARG A 141 0.61 4.84 -13.49
N ARG A 142 -0.37 5.01 -14.38
CA ARG A 142 -0.57 6.21 -15.19
C ARG A 142 -1.33 7.32 -14.46
N MET A 143 -2.01 6.97 -13.39
CA MET A 143 -2.90 7.88 -12.65
C MET A 143 -2.30 8.33 -11.32
N PHE A 144 -1.44 7.53 -10.72
CA PHE A 144 -0.92 7.72 -9.36
C PHE A 144 0.60 7.71 -9.34
N SER A 145 1.17 8.53 -8.44
CA SER A 145 2.61 8.49 -8.18
C SER A 145 3.04 7.24 -7.43
N TYR A 146 2.19 6.76 -6.51
CA TYR A 146 2.43 5.53 -5.78
C TYR A 146 1.19 4.64 -5.76
N ILE A 147 1.40 3.37 -6.07
CA ILE A 147 0.40 2.29 -5.99
C ILE A 147 0.88 1.33 -4.90
N ILE A 148 0.20 1.30 -3.75
CA ILE A 148 0.61 0.47 -2.61
C ILE A 148 -0.34 -0.72 -2.52
N ILE A 149 0.20 -1.93 -2.62
CA ILE A 149 -0.58 -3.16 -2.62
C ILE A 149 -0.49 -3.81 -1.25
N ASP A 150 -1.62 -3.98 -0.56
CA ASP A 150 -1.70 -4.80 0.65
C ASP A 150 -1.93 -6.26 0.27
N THR A 151 -0.98 -7.14 0.58
CA THR A 151 -1.09 -8.56 0.26
C THR A 151 -1.26 -9.43 1.49
N GLY A 152 -1.81 -10.63 1.28
CA GLY A 152 -1.89 -11.66 2.29
C GLY A 152 -0.51 -12.23 2.64
N SER A 153 -0.51 -13.26 3.50
CA SER A 153 0.72 -14.01 3.84
C SER A 153 0.97 -15.21 2.91
N ASN A 154 0.07 -15.44 1.98
CA ASN A 154 0.15 -16.52 1.00
C ASN A 154 0.70 -15.99 -0.33
N LEU A 155 1.37 -16.86 -1.07
CA LEU A 155 1.85 -16.60 -2.42
C LEU A 155 0.80 -17.10 -3.42
N ASP A 156 -0.37 -16.48 -3.39
CA ASP A 156 -1.42 -16.72 -4.37
C ASP A 156 -1.09 -16.04 -5.72
N GLU A 157 -1.92 -16.27 -6.73
CA GLU A 157 -1.72 -15.76 -8.08
C GLU A 157 -1.63 -14.21 -8.12
N VAL A 158 -2.45 -13.53 -7.34
CA VAL A 158 -2.48 -12.06 -7.24
C VAL A 158 -1.21 -11.53 -6.57
N THR A 159 -0.78 -12.16 -5.47
CA THR A 159 0.46 -11.80 -4.78
C THR A 159 1.68 -12.01 -5.68
N LEU A 160 1.74 -13.14 -6.40
CA LEU A 160 2.84 -13.43 -7.34
C LEU A 160 2.85 -12.43 -8.51
N ALA A 161 1.69 -12.11 -9.08
CA ALA A 161 1.57 -11.09 -10.10
C ALA A 161 2.00 -9.70 -9.61
N GLY A 162 1.70 -9.37 -8.36
CA GLY A 162 2.16 -8.14 -7.71
C GLY A 162 3.69 -8.12 -7.52
N ILE A 163 4.30 -9.23 -7.11
CA ILE A 163 5.76 -9.36 -6.95
C ILE A 163 6.47 -9.15 -8.30
N ASP A 164 5.93 -9.72 -9.37
CA ASP A 164 6.51 -9.66 -10.72
C ASP A 164 6.61 -8.25 -11.29
N ILE A 165 5.68 -7.36 -10.91
CA ILE A 165 5.61 -6.00 -11.47
C ILE A 165 5.94 -4.90 -10.46
N ALA A 166 6.24 -5.25 -9.21
CA ALA A 166 6.56 -4.28 -8.18
C ALA A 166 7.93 -3.63 -8.41
N ASP A 167 7.99 -2.31 -8.30
CA ASP A 167 9.26 -1.57 -8.27
C ASP A 167 9.96 -1.74 -6.92
N LEU A 168 9.17 -1.87 -5.84
CA LEU A 168 9.66 -2.18 -4.50
C LEU A 168 8.75 -3.16 -3.76
N ILE A 169 9.38 -4.03 -2.97
CA ILE A 169 8.72 -4.95 -2.04
C ILE A 169 9.06 -4.53 -0.61
N VAL A 170 8.07 -4.07 0.16
CA VAL A 170 8.22 -3.84 1.60
C VAL A 170 7.98 -5.17 2.30
N LEU A 171 9.06 -5.85 2.66
CA LEU A 171 9.02 -7.13 3.36
C LEU A 171 8.96 -6.91 4.87
N ILE A 172 7.87 -7.34 5.50
CA ILE A 172 7.63 -7.12 6.92
C ILE A 172 7.92 -8.37 7.74
N THR A 173 8.58 -8.19 8.88
CA THR A 173 8.73 -9.22 9.92
C THR A 173 8.45 -8.67 11.31
N THR A 174 8.38 -9.58 12.28
CA THR A 174 8.32 -9.29 13.72
C THR A 174 9.45 -10.03 14.45
N GLN A 175 9.76 -9.64 15.71
CA GLN A 175 10.84 -10.22 16.52
C GLN A 175 10.49 -11.61 17.08
N ASP A 176 9.96 -12.50 16.26
CA ASP A 176 9.68 -13.89 16.67
C ASP A 176 10.30 -14.89 15.68
N ILE A 177 10.73 -16.01 16.20
CA ILE A 177 11.48 -17.01 15.43
C ILE A 177 10.70 -17.53 14.20
N PRO A 178 9.38 -17.85 14.30
CA PRO A 178 8.62 -18.27 13.13
C PRO A 178 8.58 -17.23 12.02
N ALA A 179 8.39 -15.93 12.36
CA ALA A 179 8.38 -14.85 11.37
C ALA A 179 9.73 -14.74 10.65
N ILE A 180 10.83 -14.74 11.42
CA ILE A 180 12.21 -14.67 10.88
C ILE A 180 12.50 -15.87 9.96
N LYS A 181 12.10 -17.08 10.37
CA LYS A 181 12.22 -18.29 9.54
C LYS A 181 11.48 -18.13 8.22
N ASN A 182 10.23 -17.66 8.26
CA ASN A 182 9.39 -17.50 7.07
C ASN A 182 9.98 -16.45 6.12
N VAL A 183 10.48 -15.32 6.66
CA VAL A 183 11.20 -14.32 5.86
C VAL A 183 12.42 -14.94 5.17
N ARG A 184 13.21 -15.74 5.87
CA ARG A 184 14.35 -16.41 5.25
C ARG A 184 13.95 -17.33 4.09
N LEU A 185 12.81 -18.06 4.24
CA LEU A 185 12.27 -18.89 3.17
C LEU A 185 11.81 -18.04 1.98
N PHE A 186 11.16 -16.92 2.25
CA PHE A 186 10.74 -15.98 1.22
C PHE A 186 11.96 -15.38 0.47
N MET A 187 13.00 -14.95 1.19
CA MET A 187 14.24 -14.44 0.56
C MET A 187 14.90 -15.47 -0.35
N ASN A 188 14.90 -16.75 0.04
CA ASN A 188 15.41 -17.80 -0.83
C ASN A 188 14.56 -17.98 -2.09
N LEU A 189 13.23 -17.79 -1.98
CA LEU A 189 12.34 -17.85 -3.13
C LEU A 189 12.55 -16.66 -4.07
N THR A 190 12.69 -15.44 -3.54
CA THR A 190 12.95 -14.25 -4.36
C THR A 190 14.27 -14.36 -5.13
N ASP A 191 15.32 -14.95 -4.52
CA ASP A 191 16.59 -15.27 -5.21
C ASP A 191 16.35 -16.25 -6.40
N LEU A 192 15.48 -17.25 -6.23
CA LEU A 192 15.13 -18.20 -7.30
C LEU A 192 14.30 -17.58 -8.42
N LEU A 193 13.46 -16.61 -8.09
CA LEU A 193 12.63 -15.86 -9.04
C LEU A 193 13.41 -14.74 -9.76
N GLY A 194 14.66 -14.48 -9.36
CA GLY A 194 15.48 -13.43 -9.93
C GLY A 194 15.11 -12.01 -9.51
N VAL A 195 14.37 -11.86 -8.39
CA VAL A 195 14.05 -10.55 -7.82
C VAL A 195 15.31 -9.93 -7.24
N ASP A 196 15.64 -8.70 -7.66
CA ASP A 196 16.81 -8.00 -7.12
C ASP A 196 16.60 -7.69 -5.62
N ARG A 197 17.59 -7.98 -4.82
CA ARG A 197 17.54 -7.66 -3.39
C ARG A 197 17.44 -6.16 -3.09
N ASN A 198 17.87 -5.31 -4.03
CA ASN A 198 17.69 -3.86 -3.94
C ASN A 198 16.23 -3.43 -4.08
N GLN A 199 15.39 -4.26 -4.69
CA GLN A 199 13.93 -4.05 -4.73
C GLN A 199 13.25 -4.44 -3.41
N ILE A 200 13.97 -5.03 -2.43
CA ILE A 200 13.38 -5.49 -1.17
C ILE A 200 13.79 -4.56 -0.02
N LEU A 201 12.85 -3.77 0.47
CA LEU A 201 12.97 -2.99 1.71
C LEU A 201 12.49 -3.81 2.89
N PHE A 202 13.44 -4.24 3.74
CA PHE A 202 13.14 -5.09 4.89
C PHE A 202 12.81 -4.26 6.13
N LEU A 203 11.59 -4.43 6.66
CA LEU A 203 11.04 -3.70 7.79
C LEU A 203 10.75 -4.62 8.98
N LEU A 204 11.24 -4.22 10.15
CA LEU A 204 10.93 -4.89 11.41
C LEU A 204 9.81 -4.13 12.13
N ASN A 205 8.61 -4.72 12.12
CA ASN A 205 7.43 -4.16 12.78
C ASN A 205 7.28 -4.69 14.22
N LYS A 206 6.52 -3.97 15.05
CA LYS A 206 6.28 -4.29 16.47
C LYS A 206 7.60 -4.48 17.24
N PHE A 207 8.58 -3.61 16.95
CA PHE A 207 9.90 -3.67 17.53
C PHE A 207 9.88 -3.30 19.02
N ASP A 208 10.38 -4.21 19.86
CA ASP A 208 10.57 -3.99 21.31
C ASP A 208 12.07 -4.12 21.64
N LYS A 209 12.67 -3.01 22.06
CA LYS A 209 14.10 -2.93 22.44
C LYS A 209 14.49 -3.87 23.61
N ARG A 210 13.51 -4.34 24.38
CA ARG A 210 13.73 -5.25 25.52
C ARG A 210 13.93 -6.70 25.09
N ARG A 211 13.59 -7.04 23.85
CA ARG A 211 13.76 -8.40 23.32
C ARG A 211 15.23 -8.66 22.99
N SER A 212 15.67 -9.90 23.19
CA SER A 212 17.06 -10.34 22.94
C SER A 212 17.46 -10.38 21.47
N ILE A 213 16.48 -10.49 20.56
CA ILE A 213 16.73 -10.52 19.11
C ILE A 213 16.62 -9.09 18.60
N ASN A 214 17.72 -8.47 18.23
CA ASN A 214 17.78 -7.12 17.66
C ASN A 214 17.69 -7.14 16.12
N ALA A 215 17.60 -5.94 15.50
CA ALA A 215 17.47 -5.78 14.06
C ALA A 215 18.69 -6.33 13.30
N ASP A 216 19.92 -6.09 13.80
CA ASP A 216 21.15 -6.55 13.15
C ASP A 216 21.19 -8.08 13.07
N ARG A 217 20.86 -8.75 14.19
CA ARG A 217 20.80 -10.21 14.22
C ARG A 217 19.74 -10.80 13.29
N ILE A 218 18.60 -10.11 13.14
CA ILE A 218 17.58 -10.51 12.17
C ILE A 218 18.12 -10.35 10.75
N GLY A 219 18.80 -9.24 10.46
CA GLY A 219 19.46 -9.00 9.19
C GLY A 219 20.47 -10.09 8.83
N ASP A 220 21.34 -10.48 9.78
CA ASP A 220 22.31 -11.54 9.59
C ASP A 220 21.66 -12.90 9.26
N ILE A 221 20.58 -13.25 9.97
CA ILE A 221 19.86 -14.51 9.76
C ILE A 221 19.17 -14.54 8.40
N THR A 222 18.56 -13.43 7.98
CA THR A 222 17.79 -13.33 6.75
C THR A 222 18.66 -12.98 5.54
N LYS A 223 19.91 -12.56 5.76
CA LYS A 223 20.83 -12.01 4.76
C LYS A 223 20.26 -10.79 4.02
N GLN A 224 19.45 -10.00 4.73
CA GLN A 224 18.86 -8.77 4.23
C GLN A 224 18.91 -7.71 5.34
N THR A 225 19.47 -6.56 5.04
CA THR A 225 19.57 -5.46 6.02
C THR A 225 18.20 -4.95 6.40
N VAL A 226 17.95 -4.79 7.71
CA VAL A 226 16.72 -4.15 8.22
C VAL A 226 16.84 -2.64 7.99
N MET A 227 16.03 -2.10 7.07
CA MET A 227 16.06 -0.69 6.67
C MET A 227 15.22 0.22 7.57
N GLY A 228 14.31 -0.36 8.35
CA GLY A 228 13.47 0.38 9.28
C GLY A 228 12.94 -0.46 10.43
N THR A 229 12.60 0.21 11.52
CA THR A 229 11.94 -0.42 12.67
C THR A 229 10.74 0.42 13.11
N ILE A 230 9.58 -0.22 13.26
CA ILE A 230 8.38 0.40 13.82
C ILE A 230 8.20 -0.09 15.26
N PRO A 231 8.23 0.78 16.27
CA PRO A 231 8.12 0.36 17.66
C PRO A 231 6.73 -0.22 17.98
N VAL A 232 6.69 -1.15 18.94
CA VAL A 232 5.41 -1.66 19.44
C VAL A 232 4.76 -0.60 20.33
N ASP A 233 3.51 -0.23 20.00
CA ASP A 233 2.63 0.58 20.84
C ASP A 233 1.17 0.19 20.60
N GLU A 234 0.79 -0.96 21.14
CA GLU A 234 -0.56 -1.51 20.97
C GLU A 234 -1.64 -0.58 21.56
N LYS A 235 -1.31 0.16 22.63
CA LYS A 235 -2.26 1.07 23.26
C LYS A 235 -2.64 2.26 22.39
N PHE A 236 -1.76 2.61 21.47
CA PHE A 236 -2.00 3.67 20.49
C PHE A 236 -2.58 3.11 19.19
N VAL A 237 -1.97 2.05 18.65
CA VAL A 237 -2.31 1.51 17.34
C VAL A 237 -3.67 0.83 17.30
N ILE A 238 -3.98 -0.04 18.30
CA ILE A 238 -5.22 -0.82 18.28
C ILE A 238 -6.48 0.06 18.32
N PRO A 239 -6.62 1.06 19.21
CA PRO A 239 -7.80 1.91 19.20
C PRO A 239 -7.99 2.74 17.91
N ALA A 240 -6.90 3.12 17.22
CA ALA A 240 -6.98 3.79 15.93
C ALA A 240 -7.51 2.84 14.86
N MET A 241 -6.98 1.60 14.81
CA MET A 241 -7.45 0.55 13.91
C MET A 241 -8.93 0.22 14.12
N ASP A 242 -9.37 0.07 15.38
CA ASP A 242 -10.77 -0.23 15.72
C ASP A 242 -11.75 0.85 15.25
N ARG A 243 -11.28 2.09 15.08
CA ARG A 243 -12.06 3.21 14.52
C ARG A 243 -11.93 3.36 13.01
N GLY A 244 -11.07 2.58 12.37
CA GLY A 244 -10.77 2.74 10.95
C GLY A 244 -10.09 4.09 10.63
N ILE A 245 -9.22 4.57 11.53
CA ILE A 245 -8.48 5.83 11.34
C ILE A 245 -7.00 5.51 11.22
N PRO A 246 -6.34 5.88 10.11
CA PRO A 246 -4.89 5.78 10.00
C PRO A 246 -4.23 6.55 11.16
N PHE A 247 -3.47 5.87 11.99
CA PHE A 247 -2.98 6.42 13.26
C PHE A 247 -2.03 7.62 13.08
N ILE A 248 -1.39 7.75 11.92
CA ILE A 248 -0.53 8.90 11.63
C ILE A 248 -1.33 10.21 11.45
N ILE A 249 -2.61 10.13 11.09
CA ILE A 249 -3.52 11.28 11.04
C ILE A 249 -3.91 11.68 12.47
N GLU A 250 -4.21 10.69 13.31
CA GLU A 250 -4.69 10.92 14.66
C GLU A 250 -3.61 11.55 15.56
N ASN A 251 -2.38 11.04 15.50
CA ASN A 251 -1.25 11.60 16.23
C ASN A 251 0.07 11.47 15.45
N PRO A 252 0.40 12.44 14.60
CA PRO A 252 1.66 12.45 13.82
C PRO A 252 2.91 12.47 14.70
N SER A 253 2.80 12.95 15.95
CA SER A 253 3.93 13.10 16.87
C SER A 253 4.23 11.85 17.69
N ASN A 254 3.36 10.82 17.66
CA ASN A 254 3.62 9.54 18.31
C ASN A 254 4.87 8.87 17.74
N SER A 255 5.55 8.06 18.56
CA SER A 255 6.78 7.36 18.14
C SER A 255 6.57 6.39 16.98
N VAL A 256 5.39 5.72 16.93
CA VAL A 256 5.02 4.83 15.83
C VAL A 256 4.80 5.63 14.54
N SER A 257 4.05 6.73 14.62
CA SER A 257 3.80 7.62 13.48
C SER A 257 5.09 8.18 12.90
N LYS A 258 5.98 8.69 13.76
CA LYS A 258 7.31 9.18 13.33
C LYS A 258 8.15 8.09 12.67
N ALA A 259 8.05 6.85 13.14
CA ALA A 259 8.77 5.72 12.53
C ALA A 259 8.23 5.39 11.14
N VAL A 260 6.90 5.50 10.93
CA VAL A 260 6.29 5.32 9.60
C VAL A 260 6.71 6.44 8.65
N PHE A 261 6.65 7.70 9.07
CA PHE A 261 7.14 8.82 8.24
C PHE A 261 8.61 8.64 7.87
N LYS A 262 9.46 8.28 8.84
CA LYS A 262 10.89 8.02 8.55
C LYS A 262 11.05 6.88 7.55
N PHE A 263 10.26 5.82 7.65
CA PHE A 263 10.34 4.70 6.70
C PHE A 263 9.82 5.10 5.31
N ALA A 264 8.81 5.96 5.23
CA ALA A 264 8.34 6.53 3.97
C ALA A 264 9.45 7.33 3.24
N GLU A 265 10.29 8.07 3.97
CA GLU A 265 11.45 8.74 3.37
C GLU A 265 12.50 7.75 2.87
N VAL A 266 12.83 6.70 3.65
CA VAL A 266 13.73 5.61 3.20
C VAL A 266 13.21 4.95 1.92
N LEU A 267 11.88 4.79 1.81
CA LEU A 267 11.25 4.22 0.62
C LEU A 267 11.42 5.14 -0.60
N LYS A 268 11.18 6.45 -0.44
CA LYS A 268 11.38 7.45 -1.51
C LYS A 268 12.84 7.49 -1.98
N GLU A 269 13.78 7.49 -1.03
CA GLU A 269 15.23 7.46 -1.32
C GLU A 269 15.59 6.22 -2.15
N ARG A 270 15.10 5.04 -1.76
CA ARG A 270 15.37 3.81 -2.50
C ARG A 270 14.78 3.81 -3.91
N ILE A 271 13.57 4.35 -4.11
CA ILE A 271 12.97 4.51 -5.43
C ILE A 271 13.86 5.39 -6.30
N ALA A 272 14.30 6.54 -5.78
CA ALA A 272 15.16 7.46 -6.51
C ALA A 272 16.54 6.85 -6.87
N GLU A 273 17.10 6.02 -5.97
CA GLU A 273 18.34 5.27 -6.24
C GLU A 273 18.15 4.26 -7.38
N ASN A 274 17.05 3.49 -7.35
CA ASN A 274 16.76 2.49 -8.37
C ASN A 274 16.53 3.14 -9.73
N ASP A 275 15.80 4.27 -9.79
CA ASP A 275 15.55 5.01 -11.05
C ASP A 275 16.86 5.49 -11.69
N GLN A 276 17.81 5.99 -10.89
CA GLN A 276 19.13 6.41 -11.39
C GLN A 276 19.94 5.25 -11.98
N VAL A 277 19.83 4.05 -11.39
CA VAL A 277 20.50 2.85 -11.92
C VAL A 277 19.89 2.41 -13.24
N GLU A 278 18.56 2.39 -13.35
CA GLU A 278 17.85 2.05 -14.59
C GLU A 278 18.18 3.03 -15.73
N GLU A 279 18.20 4.33 -15.45
CA GLU A 279 18.58 5.36 -16.45
C GLU A 279 20.03 5.15 -16.94
N PHE A 280 20.95 4.85 -16.03
CA PHE A 280 22.35 4.60 -16.40
C PHE A 280 22.54 3.33 -17.25
N GLU A 281 21.76 2.28 -16.99
CA GLU A 281 21.79 1.02 -17.75
C GLU A 281 21.18 1.19 -19.15
N LEU A 282 20.21 2.07 -19.33
CA LEU A 282 19.58 2.35 -20.63
C LEU A 282 20.45 3.23 -21.53
N GLU A 283 21.37 4.02 -20.97
CA GLU A 283 22.28 4.90 -21.70
C GLU A 283 23.56 4.19 -22.19
N ASN A 284 23.87 2.98 -21.72
CA ASN A 284 25.08 2.20 -22.04
C ASN A 284 24.77 0.91 -22.79
#